data_00c44b44c3058b2f1ba949022dcc7d73
#
_entry.id   00c44b44c3058b2f1ba949022dcc7d73
#
_cell.length_a   1.000
_cell.length_b   1.000
_cell.length_c   1.000
_cell.angle_alpha   90.00
_cell.angle_beta   90.00
_cell.angle_gamma   90.00
#
_symmetry.space_group_name_H-M   'P 1'
#
loop_
_entity.id
_entity.type
_entity.pdbx_description
1 polymer ?
#
loop_
_entity_poly.entity_id
_entity_poly.type
_entity_poly.pdbx_seq_one_letter_code
_entity_poly.pdbx_strand_id
1 'polypeptide(L)'
;MNLNKMYGLFLRHFYLIKSSLPRVLDLIYWPTIQIILWGFISKFFSIYSDYYNNTLGIILTCAILYDILFRSSISFNMLFLEEIWSRNFTNLFIAPLKLKEIIISLIFTALIRTLIGLVPAIILTSPLFGVSILKLGFPLLILFLSLYIFGITLGLFVSSGLMRFGPSFENIAWSSLFLLAPLGCIYYLSLIHI
;
A
#
# COMPACT_ATOMS: atom_id res chain seq x y z
N MET A 1 21.49 0.67 17.81
CA MET A 1 20.41 -0.02 17.11
C MET A 1 20.79 -1.48 17.03
N ASN A 2 19.97 -2.38 17.55
CA ASN A 2 20.30 -3.81 17.60
C ASN A 2 19.47 -4.56 16.53
N LEU A 3 20.15 -5.02 15.48
CA LEU A 3 19.52 -5.71 14.33
C LEU A 3 18.78 -6.97 14.76
N ASN A 4 19.30 -7.72 15.74
CA ASN A 4 18.66 -8.96 16.20
C ASN A 4 17.28 -8.70 16.84
N LYS A 5 17.14 -7.57 17.55
CA LYS A 5 15.86 -7.17 18.15
C LYS A 5 14.84 -6.78 17.09
N MET A 6 15.26 -6.03 16.08
CA MET A 6 14.40 -5.65 14.94
C MET A 6 13.99 -6.88 14.14
N TYR A 7 14.92 -7.80 13.92
CA TYR A 7 14.65 -9.05 13.22
C TYR A 7 13.66 -9.94 13.99
N GLY A 8 13.79 -10.02 15.31
CA GLY A 8 12.82 -10.75 16.14
C GLY A 8 11.40 -10.18 16.05
N LEU A 9 11.26 -8.85 16.06
CA LEU A 9 9.97 -8.20 15.91
C LEU A 9 9.39 -8.42 14.49
N PHE A 10 10.23 -8.32 13.47
CA PHE A 10 9.86 -8.63 12.09
C PHE A 10 9.37 -10.07 11.94
N LEU A 11 10.10 -11.04 12.46
CA LEU A 11 9.71 -12.46 12.42
C LEU A 11 8.36 -12.69 13.10
N ARG A 12 8.11 -12.03 14.24
CA ARG A 12 6.81 -12.13 14.93
C ARG A 12 5.66 -11.72 13.99
N HIS A 13 5.76 -10.54 13.36
CA HIS A 13 4.72 -10.08 12.42
C HIS A 13 4.62 -10.98 11.18
N PHE A 14 5.75 -11.46 10.68
CA PHE A 14 5.76 -12.36 9.53
C PHE A 14 5.04 -13.68 9.84
N TYR A 15 5.28 -14.26 11.02
CA TYR A 15 4.56 -15.48 11.45
C TYR A 15 3.07 -15.23 11.68
N LEU A 16 2.69 -14.06 12.19
CA LEU A 16 1.27 -13.69 12.32
C LEU A 16 0.57 -13.61 10.97
N ILE A 17 1.22 -13.12 9.94
CA ILE A 17 0.69 -13.11 8.56
C ILE A 17 0.60 -14.54 8.03
N LYS A 18 1.68 -15.30 8.13
CA LYS A 18 1.77 -16.67 7.60
C LYS A 18 0.78 -17.65 8.27
N SER A 19 0.51 -17.47 9.54
CA SER A 19 -0.39 -18.35 10.31
C SER A 19 -1.86 -18.23 9.93
N SER A 20 -2.25 -17.17 9.22
CA SER A 20 -3.64 -16.89 8.87
C SER A 20 -3.83 -16.79 7.36
N LEU A 21 -4.35 -17.86 6.75
CA LEU A 21 -4.69 -17.88 5.32
C LEU A 21 -5.60 -16.68 4.92
N PRO A 22 -6.65 -16.31 5.68
CA PRO A 22 -7.47 -15.16 5.35
C PRO A 22 -6.69 -13.86 5.24
N ARG A 23 -5.69 -13.63 6.09
CA ARG A 23 -4.83 -12.41 6.03
C ARG A 23 -4.00 -12.36 4.75
N VAL A 24 -3.44 -13.48 4.33
CA VAL A 24 -2.67 -13.56 3.08
C VAL A 24 -3.57 -13.34 1.87
N LEU A 25 -4.75 -13.96 1.87
CA LEU A 25 -5.74 -13.78 0.81
C LEU A 25 -6.21 -12.33 0.72
N ASP A 26 -6.49 -11.68 1.84
CA ASP A 26 -6.89 -10.27 1.89
C ASP A 26 -5.83 -9.34 1.29
N LEU A 27 -4.55 -9.59 1.56
CA LEU A 27 -3.44 -8.82 1.00
C LEU A 27 -3.36 -8.90 -0.53
N ILE A 28 -3.72 -10.05 -1.13
CA ILE A 28 -3.65 -10.29 -2.58
C ILE A 28 -4.96 -9.89 -3.26
N TYR A 29 -6.09 -10.12 -2.61
CA TYR A 29 -7.44 -9.94 -3.17
C TYR A 29 -7.71 -8.49 -3.59
N TRP A 30 -7.52 -7.54 -2.67
CA TRP A 30 -7.85 -6.14 -2.92
C TRP A 30 -7.04 -5.50 -4.06
N PRO A 31 -5.68 -5.64 -4.15
CA PRO A 31 -4.93 -5.11 -5.29
C PRO A 31 -5.36 -5.75 -6.60
N THR A 32 -5.61 -7.06 -6.58
CA THR A 32 -5.98 -7.81 -7.76
C THR A 32 -7.33 -7.32 -8.31
N ILE A 33 -8.35 -7.17 -7.46
CA ILE A 33 -9.66 -6.66 -7.88
C ILE A 33 -9.54 -5.22 -8.39
N GLN A 34 -8.79 -4.38 -7.71
CA GLN A 34 -8.62 -2.98 -8.10
C GLN A 34 -7.97 -2.88 -9.51
N ILE A 35 -6.94 -3.67 -9.77
CA ILE A 35 -6.28 -3.69 -11.09
C ILE A 35 -7.22 -4.25 -12.17
N ILE A 36 -7.99 -5.30 -11.87
CA ILE A 36 -8.97 -5.85 -12.79
C ILE A 36 -10.02 -4.78 -13.13
N LEU A 37 -10.57 -4.12 -12.14
CA LEU A 37 -11.59 -3.07 -12.32
C LEU A 37 -11.06 -1.92 -13.18
N TRP A 38 -9.92 -1.34 -12.81
CA TRP A 38 -9.33 -0.25 -13.58
C TRP A 38 -8.86 -0.69 -14.97
N GLY A 39 -8.40 -1.92 -15.12
CA GLY A 39 -8.05 -2.49 -16.41
C GLY A 39 -9.23 -2.59 -17.35
N PHE A 40 -10.39 -3.08 -16.89
CA PHE A 40 -11.60 -3.13 -17.69
C PHE A 40 -12.17 -1.75 -18.01
N ILE A 41 -12.16 -0.81 -17.05
CA ILE A 41 -12.54 0.58 -17.28
C ILE A 41 -11.65 1.21 -18.37
N SER A 42 -10.34 1.04 -18.25
CA SER A 42 -9.38 1.57 -19.24
C SER A 42 -9.59 0.95 -20.63
N LYS A 43 -9.87 -0.36 -20.69
CA LYS A 43 -10.17 -1.05 -21.95
C LYS A 43 -11.47 -0.55 -22.56
N PHE A 44 -12.50 -0.33 -21.75
CA PHE A 44 -13.76 0.25 -22.22
C PHE A 44 -13.53 1.61 -22.88
N PHE A 45 -12.80 2.53 -22.22
CA PHE A 45 -12.49 3.83 -22.80
C PHE A 45 -11.68 3.73 -24.10
N SER A 46 -10.73 2.81 -24.19
CA SER A 46 -9.93 2.63 -25.42
C SER A 46 -10.75 2.13 -26.62
N ILE A 47 -11.86 1.43 -26.39
CA ILE A 47 -12.73 0.93 -27.47
C ILE A 47 -13.70 2.00 -27.97
N TYR A 48 -14.23 2.83 -27.07
CA TYR A 48 -15.31 3.77 -27.37
C TYR A 48 -14.82 5.20 -27.71
N SER A 49 -13.52 5.46 -27.66
CA SER A 49 -12.97 6.77 -27.96
C SER A 49 -11.61 6.67 -28.62
N ASP A 50 -11.51 7.16 -29.87
CA ASP A 50 -10.23 7.23 -30.62
C ASP A 50 -9.20 8.09 -29.89
N TYR A 51 -9.64 9.10 -29.13
CA TYR A 51 -8.78 9.94 -28.29
C TYR A 51 -8.08 9.15 -27.19
N TYR A 52 -8.67 8.03 -26.75
CA TYR A 52 -8.17 7.22 -25.64
C TYR A 52 -7.44 5.94 -26.06
N ASN A 53 -7.14 5.74 -27.34
CA ASN A 53 -6.46 4.53 -27.84
C ASN A 53 -5.11 4.23 -27.13
N ASN A 54 -4.38 5.28 -26.70
CA ASN A 54 -3.11 5.13 -25.99
C ASN A 54 -3.24 5.27 -24.46
N THR A 55 -4.43 5.54 -23.92
CA THR A 55 -4.63 5.84 -22.48
C THR A 55 -4.78 4.62 -21.60
N LEU A 56 -5.09 3.44 -22.18
CA LEU A 56 -5.25 2.19 -21.43
C LEU A 56 -4.01 1.93 -20.55
N GLY A 57 -2.81 2.04 -21.11
CA GLY A 57 -1.57 1.85 -20.39
C GLY A 57 -1.34 2.92 -19.32
N ILE A 58 -1.71 4.18 -19.58
CA ILE A 58 -1.51 5.31 -18.67
C ILE A 58 -2.40 5.17 -17.44
N ILE A 59 -3.72 5.01 -17.62
CA ILE A 59 -4.68 4.90 -16.50
C ILE A 59 -4.35 3.71 -15.62
N LEU A 60 -4.06 2.55 -16.23
CA LEU A 60 -3.71 1.36 -15.47
C LEU A 60 -2.40 1.51 -14.70
N THR A 61 -1.39 2.16 -15.31
CA THR A 61 -0.12 2.46 -14.63
C THR A 61 -0.32 3.42 -13.46
N CYS A 62 -1.12 4.49 -13.64
CA CYS A 62 -1.45 5.42 -12.55
C CYS A 62 -2.18 4.71 -11.40
N ALA A 63 -3.13 3.82 -11.71
CA ALA A 63 -3.84 3.04 -10.71
C ALA A 63 -2.89 2.13 -9.89
N ILE A 64 -1.94 1.47 -10.57
CA ILE A 64 -0.93 0.64 -9.89
C ILE A 64 0.00 1.48 -9.01
N LEU A 65 0.46 2.62 -9.50
CA LEU A 65 1.32 3.53 -8.73
C LEU A 65 0.58 4.08 -7.49
N TYR A 66 -0.69 4.44 -7.65
CA TYR A 66 -1.50 4.84 -6.50
C TYR A 66 -1.70 3.71 -5.49
N ASP A 67 -1.89 2.47 -5.96
CA ASP A 67 -2.04 1.32 -5.07
C ASP A 67 -0.77 1.08 -4.22
N ILE A 68 0.42 1.41 -4.71
CA ILE A 68 1.66 1.39 -3.91
C ILE A 68 1.54 2.31 -2.69
N LEU A 69 1.13 3.56 -2.91
CA LEU A 69 0.93 4.56 -1.86
C LEU A 69 -0.14 4.11 -0.87
N PHE A 70 -1.30 3.69 -1.39
CA PHE A 70 -2.42 3.23 -0.59
C PHE A 70 -2.04 2.05 0.30
N ARG A 71 -1.41 1.04 -0.29
CA ARG A 71 -0.99 -0.19 0.40
C ARG A 71 0.07 0.05 1.45
N SER A 72 1.07 0.88 1.17
CA SER A 72 2.12 1.17 2.14
C SER A 72 1.56 1.83 3.40
N SER A 73 0.66 2.79 3.24
CA SER A 73 -0.01 3.47 4.36
C SER A 73 -0.91 2.51 5.15
N ILE A 74 -1.80 1.79 4.47
CA ILE A 74 -2.71 0.85 5.13
C ILE A 74 -1.95 -0.30 5.78
N SER A 75 -0.93 -0.86 5.13
CA SER A 75 -0.13 -1.94 5.72
C SER A 75 0.53 -1.51 7.03
N PHE A 76 1.06 -0.30 7.08
CA PHE A 76 1.65 0.25 8.31
C PHE A 76 0.59 0.45 9.40
N ASN A 77 -0.54 1.07 9.06
CA ASN A 77 -1.63 1.31 10.00
C ASN A 77 -2.21 0.02 10.56
N MET A 78 -2.40 -1.01 9.71
CA MET A 78 -2.91 -2.31 10.15
C MET A 78 -1.97 -3.03 11.10
N LEU A 79 -0.65 -2.99 10.84
CA LEU A 79 0.33 -3.54 11.79
C LEU A 79 0.26 -2.83 13.14
N PHE A 80 0.06 -1.52 13.13
CA PHE A 80 -0.07 -0.73 14.34
C PHE A 80 -1.38 -1.02 15.08
N LEU A 81 -2.51 -1.13 14.37
CA LEU A 81 -3.80 -1.50 14.91
C LEU A 81 -3.81 -2.93 15.51
N GLU A 82 -3.13 -3.88 14.86
CA GLU A 82 -2.97 -5.24 15.39
C GLU A 82 -2.31 -5.24 16.79
N GLU A 83 -1.35 -4.34 17.03
CA GLU A 83 -0.75 -4.18 18.37
C GLU A 83 -1.71 -3.55 19.38
N ILE A 84 -2.59 -2.61 18.93
CA ILE A 84 -3.63 -2.02 19.79
C ILE A 84 -4.66 -3.08 20.16
N TRP A 85 -5.22 -3.78 19.17
CA TRP A 85 -6.29 -4.77 19.38
C TRP A 85 -5.84 -5.97 20.22
N SER A 86 -4.59 -6.40 20.03
CA SER A 86 -3.98 -7.46 20.84
C SER A 86 -3.55 -7.00 22.23
N ARG A 87 -3.72 -5.70 22.57
CA ARG A 87 -3.26 -5.08 23.83
C ARG A 87 -1.78 -5.35 24.12
N ASN A 88 -0.97 -5.48 23.08
CA ASN A 88 0.43 -5.89 23.19
C ASN A 88 1.39 -4.72 23.40
N PHE A 89 0.93 -3.47 23.34
CA PHE A 89 1.79 -2.31 23.56
C PHE A 89 2.49 -2.32 24.92
N THR A 90 1.80 -2.78 25.98
CA THR A 90 2.39 -2.92 27.30
C THR A 90 3.62 -3.82 27.26
N ASN A 91 3.53 -4.97 26.57
CA ASN A 91 4.65 -5.89 26.44
C ASN A 91 5.79 -5.31 25.59
N LEU A 92 5.46 -4.55 24.53
CA LEU A 92 6.44 -3.87 23.68
C LEU A 92 7.22 -2.79 24.46
N PHE A 93 6.56 -2.05 25.36
CA PHE A 93 7.21 -1.02 26.16
C PHE A 93 8.01 -1.57 27.37
N ILE A 94 7.64 -2.74 27.90
CA ILE A 94 8.42 -3.43 28.93
C ILE A 94 9.65 -4.11 28.30
N ALA A 95 9.56 -4.53 27.03
CA ALA A 95 10.68 -5.12 26.32
C ALA A 95 11.84 -4.11 26.16
N PRO A 96 13.10 -4.57 26.18
CA PRO A 96 14.27 -3.69 26.03
C PRO A 96 14.43 -3.21 24.56
N LEU A 97 13.37 -2.63 23.99
CA LEU A 97 13.27 -2.11 22.64
C LEU A 97 13.24 -0.58 22.66
N LYS A 98 13.97 0.03 21.74
CA LYS A 98 13.85 1.47 21.50
C LYS A 98 12.69 1.75 20.54
N LEU A 99 11.98 2.86 20.73
CA LEU A 99 10.87 3.25 19.83
C LEU A 99 11.27 3.25 18.36
N LYS A 100 12.49 3.72 18.05
CA LYS A 100 13.02 3.69 16.66
C LYS A 100 13.14 2.26 16.11
N GLU A 101 13.50 1.29 16.94
CA GLU A 101 13.64 -0.12 16.52
C GLU A 101 12.26 -0.73 16.20
N ILE A 102 11.23 -0.36 16.97
CA ILE A 102 9.85 -0.77 16.73
C ILE A 102 9.35 -0.17 15.40
N ILE A 103 9.47 1.14 15.22
CA ILE A 103 8.99 1.83 14.01
C ILE A 103 9.68 1.28 12.74
N ILE A 104 11.00 1.11 12.76
CA ILE A 104 11.74 0.60 11.60
C ILE A 104 11.34 -0.84 11.28
N SER A 105 11.11 -1.67 12.30
CA SER A 105 10.62 -3.04 12.09
C SER A 105 9.24 -3.06 11.46
N LEU A 106 8.32 -2.18 11.89
CA LEU A 106 6.99 -2.04 11.30
C LEU A 106 7.05 -1.56 9.84
N ILE A 107 7.92 -0.58 9.54
CA ILE A 107 8.16 -0.10 8.17
C ILE A 107 8.63 -1.25 7.28
N PHE A 108 9.61 -2.03 7.72
CA PHE A 108 10.11 -3.15 6.95
C PHE A 108 9.05 -4.25 6.73
N THR A 109 8.25 -4.53 7.76
CA THR A 109 7.13 -5.48 7.66
C THR A 109 6.05 -4.96 6.69
N ALA A 110 5.74 -3.67 6.74
CA ALA A 110 4.80 -3.03 5.81
C ALA A 110 5.30 -3.11 4.35
N LEU A 111 6.62 -2.99 4.10
CA LEU A 111 7.20 -3.19 2.78
C LEU A 111 6.89 -4.59 2.23
N ILE A 112 7.10 -5.61 3.04
CA ILE A 112 6.85 -6.99 2.62
C ILE A 112 5.35 -7.22 2.37
N ARG A 113 4.47 -6.72 3.23
CA ARG A 113 3.00 -6.79 3.01
C ARG A 113 2.61 -6.12 1.69
N THR A 114 3.16 -4.93 1.42
CA THR A 114 2.92 -4.20 0.17
C THR A 114 3.37 -5.00 -1.05
N LEU A 115 4.56 -5.61 -0.99
CA LEU A 115 5.08 -6.43 -2.09
C LEU A 115 4.26 -7.72 -2.30
N ILE A 116 3.83 -8.38 -1.23
CA ILE A 116 2.97 -9.58 -1.33
C ILE A 116 1.66 -9.27 -2.06
N GLY A 117 1.08 -8.11 -1.83
CA GLY A 117 -0.14 -7.70 -2.51
C GLY A 117 0.08 -7.25 -3.96
N LEU A 118 1.10 -6.42 -4.20
CA LEU A 118 1.34 -5.81 -5.49
C LEU A 118 1.93 -6.74 -6.55
N VAL A 119 2.84 -7.64 -6.16
CA VAL A 119 3.54 -8.50 -7.13
C VAL A 119 2.59 -9.38 -7.93
N PRO A 120 1.63 -10.13 -7.31
CA PRO A 120 0.66 -10.89 -8.07
C PRO A 120 -0.22 -10.02 -8.98
N ALA A 121 -0.64 -8.86 -8.48
CA ALA A 121 -1.47 -7.92 -9.20
C ALA A 121 -0.76 -7.37 -10.46
N ILE A 122 0.51 -6.98 -10.35
CA ILE A 122 1.34 -6.51 -11.48
C ILE A 122 1.55 -7.65 -12.51
N ILE A 123 1.80 -8.87 -12.06
CA ILE A 123 1.97 -10.02 -12.97
C ILE A 123 0.72 -10.25 -13.81
N LEU A 124 -0.47 -10.05 -13.23
CA LEU A 124 -1.74 -10.24 -13.93
C LEU A 124 -2.04 -9.15 -14.99
N THR A 125 -1.40 -7.98 -14.93
CA THR A 125 -1.66 -6.90 -15.91
C THR A 125 -1.24 -7.27 -17.32
N SER A 126 -0.15 -8.01 -17.49
CA SER A 126 0.36 -8.40 -18.80
C SER A 126 -0.55 -9.37 -19.54
N PRO A 127 -0.99 -10.50 -18.96
CA PRO A 127 -1.85 -11.44 -19.67
C PRO A 127 -3.29 -10.95 -19.86
N LEU A 128 -3.82 -10.10 -18.96
CA LEU A 128 -5.20 -9.64 -19.04
C LEU A 128 -5.39 -8.43 -19.95
N PHE A 129 -4.43 -7.49 -19.92
CA PHE A 129 -4.56 -6.19 -20.60
C PHE A 129 -3.44 -5.88 -21.60
N GLY A 130 -2.44 -6.75 -21.74
CA GLY A 130 -1.28 -6.52 -22.59
C GLY A 130 -0.35 -5.38 -22.13
N VAL A 131 -0.58 -4.85 -20.91
CA VAL A 131 0.18 -3.75 -20.34
C VAL A 131 1.18 -4.29 -19.32
N SER A 132 2.44 -3.88 -19.45
CA SER A 132 3.49 -4.23 -18.49
C SER A 132 4.12 -2.97 -17.92
N ILE A 133 3.86 -2.72 -16.62
CA ILE A 133 4.48 -1.59 -15.89
C ILE A 133 6.00 -1.79 -15.76
N LEU A 134 6.49 -3.03 -15.85
CA LEU A 134 7.93 -3.34 -15.78
C LEU A 134 8.73 -2.73 -16.94
N LYS A 135 8.06 -2.37 -18.05
CA LYS A 135 8.71 -1.64 -19.16
C LYS A 135 9.26 -0.28 -18.76
N LEU A 136 8.78 0.31 -17.65
CA LEU A 136 9.34 1.54 -17.09
C LEU A 136 10.78 1.38 -16.58
N GLY A 137 11.22 0.14 -16.28
CA GLY A 137 12.59 -0.13 -15.86
C GLY A 137 12.98 0.60 -14.57
N PHE A 138 14.18 1.23 -14.58
CA PHE A 138 14.74 1.91 -13.41
C PHE A 138 13.86 3.04 -12.83
N PRO A 139 13.18 3.90 -13.62
CA PRO A 139 12.23 4.88 -13.11
C PRO A 139 11.13 4.29 -12.21
N LEU A 140 10.68 3.05 -12.49
CA LEU A 140 9.69 2.38 -11.63
C LEU A 140 10.18 2.19 -10.20
N LEU A 141 11.46 1.88 -10.01
CA LEU A 141 12.05 1.69 -8.67
C LEU A 141 12.07 3.01 -7.89
N ILE A 142 12.42 4.12 -8.56
CA ILE A 142 12.42 5.46 -7.93
C ILE A 142 10.99 5.86 -7.54
N LEU A 143 10.02 5.67 -8.45
CA LEU A 143 8.61 5.94 -8.19
C LEU A 143 8.07 5.05 -7.05
N PHE A 144 8.39 3.76 -7.06
CA PHE A 144 8.02 2.85 -5.99
C PHE A 144 8.54 3.35 -4.63
N LEU A 145 9.83 3.67 -4.53
CA LEU A 145 10.42 4.13 -3.27
C LEU A 145 9.82 5.45 -2.80
N SER A 146 9.63 6.42 -3.70
CA SER A 146 9.05 7.72 -3.35
C SER A 146 7.61 7.59 -2.85
N LEU A 147 6.77 6.81 -3.55
CA LEU A 147 5.38 6.55 -3.16
C LEU A 147 5.30 5.72 -1.88
N TYR A 148 6.19 4.74 -1.72
CA TYR A 148 6.27 3.95 -0.51
C TYR A 148 6.61 4.82 0.71
N ILE A 149 7.65 5.66 0.63
CA ILE A 149 8.04 6.59 1.71
C ILE A 149 6.90 7.54 2.03
N PHE A 150 6.25 8.12 1.01
CA PHE A 150 5.12 9.01 1.22
C PHE A 150 3.94 8.30 1.90
N GLY A 151 3.60 7.07 1.46
CA GLY A 151 2.57 6.26 2.10
C GLY A 151 2.89 5.93 3.57
N ILE A 152 4.14 5.58 3.88
CA ILE A 152 4.58 5.36 5.27
C ILE A 152 4.46 6.63 6.10
N THR A 153 4.79 7.81 5.53
CA THR A 153 4.65 9.09 6.23
C THR A 153 3.19 9.35 6.60
N LEU A 154 2.26 9.10 5.68
CA LEU A 154 0.82 9.16 5.97
C LEU A 154 0.40 8.14 7.02
N GLY A 155 0.91 6.92 6.93
CA GLY A 155 0.67 5.87 7.92
C GLY A 155 1.13 6.27 9.32
N LEU A 156 2.32 6.86 9.45
CA LEU A 156 2.83 7.40 10.72
C LEU A 156 1.95 8.53 11.26
N PHE A 157 1.50 9.43 10.39
CA PHE A 157 0.59 10.52 10.79
C PHE A 157 -0.71 9.96 11.35
N VAL A 158 -1.35 9.03 10.66
CA VAL A 158 -2.59 8.38 11.11
C VAL A 158 -2.35 7.58 12.39
N SER A 159 -1.24 6.83 12.49
CA SER A 159 -0.91 6.06 13.70
C SER A 159 -0.71 6.97 14.91
N SER A 160 -0.18 8.18 14.73
CA SER A 160 -0.12 9.18 15.81
C SER A 160 -1.52 9.61 16.29
N GLY A 161 -2.46 9.75 15.36
CA GLY A 161 -3.87 9.99 15.67
C GLY A 161 -4.52 8.83 16.41
N LEU A 162 -4.24 7.59 16.00
CA LEU A 162 -4.72 6.38 16.67
C LEU A 162 -4.24 6.31 18.14
N MET A 163 -3.00 6.70 18.41
CA MET A 163 -2.48 6.77 19.77
C MET A 163 -3.17 7.83 20.63
N ARG A 164 -3.59 8.95 20.02
CA ARG A 164 -4.21 10.07 20.75
C ARG A 164 -5.72 9.91 20.92
N PHE A 165 -6.42 9.45 19.90
CA PHE A 165 -7.88 9.42 19.83
C PHE A 165 -8.46 7.99 19.95
N GLY A 166 -7.61 6.98 19.97
CA GLY A 166 -7.99 5.58 20.08
C GLY A 166 -8.41 4.93 18.76
N PRO A 167 -8.88 3.66 18.79
CA PRO A 167 -9.19 2.85 17.61
C PRO A 167 -10.22 3.46 16.66
N SER A 168 -11.14 4.31 17.16
CA SER A 168 -12.15 4.98 16.35
C SER A 168 -11.57 5.88 15.24
N PHE A 169 -10.30 6.27 15.38
CA PHE A 169 -9.56 7.05 14.39
C PHE A 169 -9.20 6.23 13.13
N GLU A 170 -9.41 4.92 13.14
CA GLU A 170 -9.17 4.03 11.99
C GLU A 170 -9.91 4.47 10.73
N ASN A 171 -11.15 4.94 10.87
CA ASN A 171 -11.92 5.42 9.72
C ASN A 171 -11.24 6.58 8.98
N ILE A 172 -10.46 7.40 9.68
CA ILE A 172 -9.69 8.49 9.06
C ILE A 172 -8.52 7.95 8.24
N ALA A 173 -7.94 6.78 8.63
CA ALA A 173 -6.91 6.13 7.84
C ALA A 173 -7.39 5.80 6.42
N TRP A 174 -8.60 5.25 6.31
CA TRP A 174 -9.22 4.92 5.03
C TRP A 174 -9.67 6.17 4.28
N SER A 175 -10.38 7.07 4.97
CA SER A 175 -10.95 8.28 4.36
C SER A 175 -9.88 9.22 3.80
N SER A 176 -8.76 9.39 4.49
CA SER A 176 -7.66 10.27 4.03
C SER A 176 -7.05 9.79 2.71
N LEU A 177 -6.90 8.48 2.54
CA LEU A 177 -6.37 7.90 1.31
C LEU A 177 -7.35 8.03 0.15
N PHE A 178 -8.64 7.76 0.37
CA PHE A 178 -9.67 7.96 -0.65
C PHE A 178 -9.77 9.42 -1.10
N LEU A 179 -9.57 10.37 -0.19
CA LEU A 179 -9.58 11.80 -0.51
C LEU A 179 -8.36 12.20 -1.36
N LEU A 180 -7.22 11.55 -1.19
CA LEU A 180 -6.03 11.80 -2.00
C LEU A 180 -6.17 11.35 -3.46
N ALA A 181 -6.99 10.35 -3.75
CA ALA A 181 -7.18 9.85 -5.10
C ALA A 181 -7.68 10.92 -6.10
N PRO A 182 -8.79 11.65 -5.82
CA PRO A 182 -9.22 12.75 -6.68
C PRO A 182 -8.27 13.95 -6.66
N LEU A 183 -7.65 14.27 -5.53
CA LEU A 183 -6.70 15.39 -5.45
C LEU A 183 -5.42 15.14 -6.25
N GLY A 184 -4.99 13.88 -6.36
CA GLY A 184 -3.82 13.47 -7.14
C GLY A 184 -4.06 13.33 -8.64
N CYS A 185 -5.27 13.64 -9.15
CA CYS A 185 -5.64 13.48 -10.57
C CYS A 185 -5.30 12.11 -11.16
N ILE A 186 -5.43 11.05 -10.35
CA ILE A 186 -4.95 9.70 -10.69
C ILE A 186 -5.80 9.07 -11.80
N TYR A 187 -7.09 9.38 -11.80
CA TYR A 187 -8.09 8.75 -12.68
C TYR A 187 -8.59 9.67 -13.79
N TYR A 188 -8.10 10.92 -13.85
CA TYR A 188 -8.48 11.89 -14.88
C TYR A 188 -7.34 12.85 -15.17
N LEU A 189 -7.31 13.38 -16.38
CA LEU A 189 -6.36 14.41 -16.78
C LEU A 189 -6.75 15.75 -16.13
N SER A 190 -5.80 16.37 -15.44
CA SER A 190 -6.03 17.69 -14.89
C SER A 190 -6.05 18.73 -16.02
N LEU A 191 -7.19 19.39 -16.21
CA LEU A 191 -7.32 20.50 -17.18
C LEU A 191 -6.58 21.77 -16.74
N ILE A 192 -6.06 21.81 -15.52
CA ILE A 192 -5.32 22.96 -14.99
C ILE A 192 -3.92 23.08 -15.61
N HIS A 193 -3.40 22.01 -16.19
CA HIS A 193 -2.06 21.93 -16.78
C HIS A 193 -2.06 21.81 -18.32
N ILE A 194 -3.21 22.03 -18.97
CA ILE A 194 -3.33 22.06 -20.43
C ILE A 194 -3.29 23.49 -20.94
#